data_b0a5796f0f83276a46e9a2b36f00afc7
#
_entry.id   b0a5796f0f83276a46e9a2b36f00afc7
#
_cell.length_a   1.000
_cell.length_b   1.000
_cell.length_c   1.000
_cell.angle_alpha   90.00
_cell.angle_beta   90.00
_cell.angle_gamma   90.00
#
_symmetry.space_group_name_H-M   'P 1'
#
loop_
_entity.id
_entity.type
_entity.pdbx_description
1 polymer ?
#
loop_
_entity_poly.entity_id
_entity_poly.type
_entity_poly.pdbx_seq_one_letter_code
_entity_poly.pdbx_strand_id
1 'polypeptide(L)'
;MAGATVSPALPAMKEQFEGAIADPDLHTTLVKLIITLPALFIVIGSPIAGMIVDRFGRKSLLLISAILYGLAGSSGLYLENLTAILAGRAVLGLAVSGVMVSATTLIADYYAGPARAAFMGLQAGSMGLGGVLFLTLGGTLAQQNWRFPFGIYLFAWLIVPLILLFLLEPIRDRPTAQSSNAVSQSPPIAILAIIYGLTTLSQIAFYLIPVQLPFFLEGLVKAAPTQSGMAIAFCTLFSAAASLTYGKFKQRMEFVAFLPIIFGLMGIGYLLIGQSSNWAQALVGLAIAGMGLGILMPNMTVWLSSIVADSGRGKALGLLSTAMFLGQFLSPIVTQPLTKSAGLGGTYTYTGILLTLIALSFAVLKSQVRHLVHDHTIH
;
A
#
# COMPACT_ATOMS: atom_id res chain seq x y z
N MET A 1 -0.34 5.43 0.62
CA MET A 1 0.06 6.39 -0.44
C MET A 1 1.15 7.37 0.00
N ALA A 2 1.44 7.49 1.31
CA ALA A 2 2.38 8.50 1.83
C ALA A 2 3.79 8.50 1.19
N GLY A 3 4.33 7.36 0.74
CA GLY A 3 5.60 7.32 0.01
C GLY A 3 5.46 7.63 -1.48
N ALA A 4 4.36 7.22 -2.11
CA ALA A 4 4.22 7.23 -3.57
C ALA A 4 4.08 8.63 -4.20
N THR A 5 3.69 9.64 -3.42
CA THR A 5 3.50 11.02 -3.91
C THR A 5 4.77 11.62 -4.53
N VAL A 6 5.95 11.22 -4.04
CA VAL A 6 7.25 11.68 -4.57
C VAL A 6 7.81 10.77 -5.66
N SER A 7 7.09 9.71 -6.04
CA SER A 7 7.51 8.73 -7.05
C SER A 7 7.95 9.35 -8.39
N PRO A 8 7.21 10.31 -8.96
CA PRO A 8 7.62 10.95 -10.22
C PRO A 8 8.95 11.70 -10.15
N ALA A 9 9.41 12.07 -8.96
CA ALA A 9 10.68 12.78 -8.75
C ALA A 9 11.90 11.85 -8.66
N LEU A 10 11.71 10.52 -8.56
CA LEU A 10 12.81 9.56 -8.34
C LEU A 10 13.93 9.64 -9.38
N PRO A 11 13.66 9.75 -10.71
CA PRO A 11 14.74 9.88 -11.68
C PRO A 11 15.61 11.11 -11.42
N ALA A 12 15.02 12.29 -11.24
CA ALA A 12 15.75 13.53 -10.93
C ALA A 12 16.50 13.45 -9.58
N MET A 13 15.93 12.76 -8.58
CA MET A 13 16.62 12.52 -7.30
C MET A 13 17.83 11.60 -7.48
N LYS A 14 17.75 10.60 -8.35
CA LYS A 14 18.88 9.72 -8.64
C LYS A 14 20.03 10.50 -9.25
N GLU A 15 19.77 11.40 -10.18
CA GLU A 15 20.78 12.29 -10.78
C GLU A 15 21.35 13.27 -9.74
N GLN A 16 20.49 13.89 -8.93
CA GLN A 16 20.90 14.87 -7.91
C GLN A 16 21.88 14.29 -6.87
N PHE A 17 21.69 13.03 -6.50
CA PHE A 17 22.54 12.35 -5.49
C PHE A 17 23.62 11.47 -6.15
N GLU A 18 23.86 11.59 -7.44
CA GLU A 18 24.94 10.88 -8.12
C GLU A 18 26.30 11.19 -7.47
N GLY A 19 27.06 10.13 -7.20
CA GLY A 19 28.36 10.29 -6.48
C GLY A 19 28.26 10.40 -4.96
N ALA A 20 27.06 10.54 -4.36
CA ALA A 20 26.92 10.55 -2.89
C ALA A 20 27.27 9.20 -2.25
N ILE A 21 27.24 8.11 -3.01
CA ILE A 21 27.54 6.75 -2.59
C ILE A 21 28.40 6.10 -3.66
N ALA A 22 29.51 5.48 -3.25
CA ALA A 22 30.50 4.91 -4.16
C ALA A 22 29.96 3.73 -4.97
N ASP A 23 29.03 2.95 -4.42
CA ASP A 23 28.39 1.84 -5.11
C ASP A 23 27.12 2.31 -5.85
N PRO A 24 27.09 2.28 -7.21
CA PRO A 24 25.94 2.72 -8.00
C PRO A 24 24.66 1.90 -7.76
N ASP A 25 24.80 0.61 -7.44
CA ASP A 25 23.65 -0.27 -7.18
C ASP A 25 23.01 0.06 -5.82
N LEU A 26 23.85 0.27 -4.81
CA LEU A 26 23.41 0.71 -3.48
C LEU A 26 22.76 2.11 -3.59
N HIS A 27 23.38 3.03 -4.31
CA HIS A 27 22.82 4.37 -4.56
C HIS A 27 21.40 4.28 -5.17
N THR A 28 21.24 3.51 -6.24
CA THR A 28 19.94 3.33 -6.90
C THR A 28 18.91 2.72 -5.95
N THR A 29 19.31 1.75 -5.13
CA THR A 29 18.44 1.11 -4.13
C THR A 29 18.02 2.10 -3.05
N LEU A 30 18.93 2.92 -2.52
CA LEU A 30 18.63 3.91 -1.49
C LEU A 30 17.70 5.00 -2.00
N VAL A 31 17.85 5.45 -3.24
CA VAL A 31 16.90 6.40 -3.86
C VAL A 31 15.49 5.78 -3.94
N LYS A 32 15.37 4.52 -4.33
CA LYS A 32 14.08 3.81 -4.34
C LYS A 32 13.49 3.63 -2.95
N LEU A 33 14.32 3.46 -1.92
CA LEU A 33 13.90 3.36 -0.53
C LEU A 33 13.26 4.64 0.00
N ILE A 34 13.47 5.80 -0.61
CA ILE A 34 12.75 7.04 -0.25
C ILE A 34 11.23 6.84 -0.27
N ILE A 35 10.72 5.99 -1.18
CA ILE A 35 9.28 5.67 -1.28
C ILE A 35 8.88 4.55 -0.33
N THR A 36 9.72 3.52 -0.18
CA THR A 36 9.32 2.27 0.46
C THR A 36 9.75 2.16 1.92
N LEU A 37 10.75 2.92 2.35
CA LEU A 37 11.20 2.94 3.75
C LEU A 37 10.09 3.30 4.75
N PRO A 38 9.18 4.26 4.47
CA PRO A 38 8.05 4.51 5.35
C PRO A 38 7.21 3.26 5.63
N ALA A 39 7.08 2.34 4.68
CA ALA A 39 6.30 1.12 4.87
C ALA A 39 6.90 0.21 5.95
N LEU A 40 8.22 0.07 6.01
CA LEU A 40 8.89 -0.65 7.10
C LEU A 40 8.59 -0.02 8.46
N PHE A 41 8.69 1.30 8.54
CA PHE A 41 8.47 2.02 9.80
C PHE A 41 6.98 2.11 10.18
N ILE A 42 6.04 1.92 9.24
CA ILE A 42 4.62 1.69 9.55
C ILE A 42 4.45 0.33 10.24
N VAL A 43 5.11 -0.72 9.76
CA VAL A 43 5.07 -2.05 10.39
C VAL A 43 5.58 -1.99 11.82
N ILE A 44 6.72 -1.36 12.04
CA ILE A 44 7.33 -1.21 13.38
C ILE A 44 6.50 -0.28 14.27
N GLY A 45 6.00 0.80 13.71
CA GLY A 45 5.29 1.85 14.43
C GLY A 45 3.86 1.49 14.83
N SER A 46 3.17 0.63 14.06
CA SER A 46 1.76 0.34 14.32
C SER A 46 1.50 -0.31 15.69
N PRO A 47 2.26 -1.31 16.15
CA PRO A 47 2.11 -1.83 17.51
C PRO A 47 2.41 -0.78 18.59
N ILE A 48 3.43 0.04 18.37
CA ILE A 48 3.82 1.13 19.28
C ILE A 48 2.71 2.18 19.36
N ALA A 49 2.17 2.59 18.20
CA ALA A 49 1.05 3.53 18.13
C ALA A 49 -0.20 2.97 18.83
N GLY A 50 -0.45 1.66 18.73
CA GLY A 50 -1.52 0.98 19.47
C GLY A 50 -1.36 1.10 20.98
N MET A 51 -0.16 0.87 21.51
CA MET A 51 0.11 1.04 22.95
C MET A 51 0.01 2.51 23.39
N ILE A 52 0.48 3.43 22.55
CA ILE A 52 0.43 4.87 22.86
C ILE A 52 -1.02 5.37 22.85
N VAL A 53 -1.83 4.97 21.88
CA VAL A 53 -3.24 5.39 21.77
C VAL A 53 -4.05 4.92 22.98
N ASP A 54 -3.70 3.75 23.51
CA ASP A 54 -4.36 3.22 24.70
C ASP A 54 -3.93 3.93 25.99
N ARG A 55 -2.73 4.48 26.05
CA ARG A 55 -2.22 5.15 27.25
C ARG A 55 -2.49 6.66 27.25
N PHE A 56 -2.25 7.34 26.15
CA PHE A 56 -2.24 8.80 26.05
C PHE A 56 -3.48 9.39 25.32
N GLY A 57 -4.33 8.54 24.77
CA GLY A 57 -5.54 8.97 24.06
C GLY A 57 -5.36 9.11 22.54
N ARG A 58 -6.52 9.18 21.87
CA ARG A 58 -6.61 9.18 20.38
C ARG A 58 -6.26 10.53 19.79
N LYS A 59 -6.80 11.61 20.40
CA LYS A 59 -6.56 12.98 19.97
C LYS A 59 -5.09 13.38 20.06
N SER A 60 -4.45 13.05 21.19
CA SER A 60 -3.03 13.37 21.43
C SER A 60 -2.11 12.67 20.43
N LEU A 61 -2.33 11.36 20.19
CA LEU A 61 -1.55 10.62 19.20
C LEU A 61 -1.77 11.16 17.79
N LEU A 62 -3.02 11.44 17.40
CA LEU A 62 -3.34 11.99 16.09
C LEU A 62 -2.68 13.34 15.86
N LEU A 63 -2.73 14.23 16.87
CA LEU A 63 -2.13 15.56 16.81
C LEU A 63 -0.61 15.50 16.61
N ILE A 64 0.08 14.74 17.48
CA ILE A 64 1.54 14.58 17.40
C ILE A 64 1.92 13.95 16.05
N SER A 65 1.19 12.93 15.63
CA SER A 65 1.44 12.24 14.38
C SER A 65 1.19 13.14 13.16
N ALA A 66 0.17 14.01 13.16
CA ALA A 66 -0.08 14.96 12.07
C ALA A 66 1.04 16.02 11.97
N ILE A 67 1.55 16.50 13.10
CA ILE A 67 2.69 17.44 13.13
C ILE A 67 3.95 16.75 12.59
N LEU A 68 4.27 15.56 13.08
CA LEU A 68 5.43 14.78 12.62
C LEU A 68 5.30 14.38 11.15
N TYR A 69 4.07 14.07 10.68
CA TYR A 69 3.82 13.76 9.27
C TYR A 69 4.19 14.94 8.35
N GLY A 70 3.80 16.14 8.72
CA GLY A 70 4.17 17.36 7.98
C GLY A 70 5.68 17.61 8.01
N LEU A 71 6.31 17.59 9.20
CA LEU A 71 7.75 17.84 9.37
C LEU A 71 8.60 16.80 8.64
N ALA A 72 8.39 15.53 8.94
CA ALA A 72 9.18 14.44 8.38
C ALA A 72 8.87 14.21 6.90
N GLY A 73 7.60 14.39 6.50
CA GLY A 73 7.18 14.30 5.12
C GLY A 73 7.84 15.33 4.24
N SER A 74 7.92 16.57 4.69
CA SER A 74 8.53 17.69 3.97
C SER A 74 10.07 17.70 4.01
N SER A 75 10.71 16.73 4.65
CA SER A 75 12.18 16.69 4.84
C SER A 75 13.00 16.89 3.55
N GLY A 76 12.51 16.42 2.41
CA GLY A 76 13.18 16.64 1.12
C GLY A 76 13.16 18.08 0.59
N LEU A 77 12.38 19.00 1.21
CA LEU A 77 12.42 20.42 0.86
C LEU A 77 13.70 21.11 1.37
N TYR A 78 14.20 20.70 2.51
CA TYR A 78 15.27 21.40 3.23
C TYR A 78 16.53 20.56 3.50
N LEU A 79 16.43 19.22 3.38
CA LEU A 79 17.60 18.36 3.54
C LEU A 79 18.32 18.15 2.21
N GLU A 80 19.65 18.18 2.25
CA GLU A 80 20.52 18.04 1.09
C GLU A 80 21.21 16.67 1.00
N ASN A 81 21.15 15.89 2.07
CA ASN A 81 21.80 14.60 2.16
C ASN A 81 20.77 13.46 2.02
N LEU A 82 21.06 12.49 1.13
CA LEU A 82 20.21 11.33 0.90
C LEU A 82 19.92 10.54 2.17
N THR A 83 20.93 10.34 3.03
CA THR A 83 20.78 9.60 4.29
C THR A 83 19.86 10.35 5.27
N ALA A 84 19.95 11.67 5.34
CA ALA A 84 19.09 12.50 6.18
C ALA A 84 17.64 12.48 5.65
N ILE A 85 17.43 12.51 4.34
CA ILE A 85 16.10 12.34 3.73
C ILE A 85 15.53 10.96 4.11
N LEU A 86 16.32 9.89 4.02
CA LEU A 86 15.88 8.54 4.42
C LEU A 86 15.50 8.48 5.90
N ALA A 87 16.27 9.14 6.79
CA ALA A 87 15.87 9.25 8.19
C ALA A 87 14.53 9.96 8.36
N GLY A 88 14.30 11.05 7.62
CA GLY A 88 12.98 11.71 7.53
C GLY A 88 11.88 10.77 7.06
N ARG A 89 12.16 9.89 6.07
CA ARG A 89 11.21 8.87 5.61
C ARG A 89 10.88 7.83 6.68
N ALA A 90 11.86 7.44 7.50
CA ALA A 90 11.64 6.56 8.63
C ALA A 90 10.69 7.18 9.67
N VAL A 91 10.95 8.43 10.05
CA VAL A 91 10.06 9.19 10.96
C VAL A 91 8.68 9.39 10.35
N LEU A 92 8.59 9.66 9.05
CA LEU A 92 7.30 9.72 8.34
C LEU A 92 6.52 8.41 8.49
N GLY A 93 7.16 7.25 8.35
CA GLY A 93 6.51 5.95 8.54
C GLY A 93 5.90 5.79 9.94
N LEU A 94 6.64 6.18 10.99
CA LEU A 94 6.12 6.21 12.36
C LEU A 94 4.93 7.17 12.50
N ALA A 95 5.00 8.35 11.91
CA ALA A 95 3.90 9.31 11.93
C ALA A 95 2.66 8.79 11.20
N VAL A 96 2.83 8.15 10.03
CA VAL A 96 1.73 7.51 9.29
C VAL A 96 1.06 6.43 10.14
N SER A 97 1.82 5.59 10.84
CA SER A 97 1.26 4.56 11.72
C SER A 97 0.38 5.17 12.83
N GLY A 98 0.83 6.25 13.43
CA GLY A 98 0.06 6.97 14.45
C GLY A 98 -1.24 7.59 13.90
N VAL A 99 -1.18 8.21 12.72
CA VAL A 99 -2.40 8.73 12.03
C VAL A 99 -3.36 7.59 11.72
N MET A 100 -2.90 6.48 11.15
CA MET A 100 -3.76 5.34 10.77
C MET A 100 -4.43 4.71 11.99
N VAL A 101 -3.66 4.43 13.04
CA VAL A 101 -4.19 3.83 14.28
C VAL A 101 -5.19 4.77 14.95
N SER A 102 -4.85 6.05 15.11
CA SER A 102 -5.75 7.03 15.75
C SER A 102 -7.04 7.23 14.95
N ALA A 103 -6.96 7.38 13.62
CA ALA A 103 -8.14 7.57 12.79
C ALA A 103 -9.08 6.37 12.85
N THR A 104 -8.54 5.15 12.75
CA THR A 104 -9.33 3.91 12.80
C THR A 104 -9.97 3.71 14.18
N THR A 105 -9.24 3.98 15.27
CA THR A 105 -9.78 3.86 16.63
C THR A 105 -10.84 4.93 16.91
N LEU A 106 -10.65 6.17 16.47
CA LEU A 106 -11.66 7.23 16.60
C LEU A 106 -12.96 6.87 15.89
N ILE A 107 -12.89 6.32 14.66
CA ILE A 107 -14.10 5.84 13.97
C ILE A 107 -14.76 4.72 14.77
N ALA A 108 -13.97 3.83 15.36
CA ALA A 108 -14.47 2.72 16.16
C ALA A 108 -15.13 3.17 17.48
N ASP A 109 -14.62 4.24 18.08
CA ASP A 109 -15.12 4.78 19.35
C ASP A 109 -16.35 5.69 19.15
N TYR A 110 -16.40 6.49 18.05
CA TYR A 110 -17.51 7.39 17.78
C TYR A 110 -18.74 6.71 17.17
N TYR A 111 -18.54 5.61 16.42
CA TYR A 111 -19.59 4.99 15.63
C TYR A 111 -19.72 3.50 15.90
N ALA A 112 -20.96 2.98 15.84
CA ALA A 112 -21.26 1.57 15.96
C ALA A 112 -22.09 1.07 14.76
N GLY A 113 -22.14 -0.23 14.55
CA GLY A 113 -22.99 -0.88 13.55
C GLY A 113 -22.77 -0.35 12.11
N PRO A 114 -23.86 -0.08 11.37
CA PRO A 114 -23.79 0.37 9.98
C PRO A 114 -23.06 1.70 9.79
N ALA A 115 -23.19 2.63 10.75
CA ALA A 115 -22.50 3.93 10.68
C ALA A 115 -20.97 3.75 10.71
N ARG A 116 -20.45 2.87 11.57
CA ARG A 116 -19.01 2.53 11.62
C ARG A 116 -18.52 2.00 10.29
N ALA A 117 -19.27 1.08 9.67
CA ALA A 117 -18.92 0.53 8.36
C ALA A 117 -18.92 1.62 7.28
N ALA A 118 -19.88 2.54 7.29
CA ALA A 118 -19.95 3.66 6.35
C ALA A 118 -18.75 4.61 6.48
N PHE A 119 -18.35 4.99 7.71
CA PHE A 119 -17.19 5.85 7.93
C PHE A 119 -15.86 5.17 7.60
N MET A 120 -15.71 3.87 7.87
CA MET A 120 -14.54 3.11 7.40
C MET A 120 -14.48 3.04 5.87
N GLY A 121 -15.63 2.90 5.21
CA GLY A 121 -15.74 2.97 3.75
C GLY A 121 -15.36 4.34 3.21
N LEU A 122 -15.79 5.42 3.86
CA LEU A 122 -15.43 6.79 3.52
C LEU A 122 -13.92 7.04 3.68
N GLN A 123 -13.32 6.53 4.76
CA GLN A 123 -11.87 6.58 4.97
C GLN A 123 -11.11 5.90 3.82
N ALA A 124 -11.51 4.69 3.44
CA ALA A 124 -10.89 3.95 2.34
C ALA A 124 -11.07 4.68 0.99
N GLY A 125 -12.26 5.20 0.72
CA GLY A 125 -12.56 6.00 -0.47
C GLY A 125 -11.73 7.28 -0.56
N SER A 126 -11.60 8.00 0.56
CA SER A 126 -10.77 9.21 0.66
C SER A 126 -9.28 8.90 0.43
N MET A 127 -8.79 7.74 0.91
CA MET A 127 -7.42 7.30 0.63
C MET A 127 -7.20 7.04 -0.87
N GLY A 128 -8.17 6.45 -1.57
CA GLY A 128 -8.12 6.21 -3.01
C GLY A 128 -8.11 7.51 -3.82
N LEU A 129 -9.08 8.41 -3.54
CA LEU A 129 -9.17 9.73 -4.20
C LEU A 129 -7.94 10.59 -3.91
N GLY A 130 -7.50 10.64 -2.66
CA GLY A 130 -6.27 11.32 -2.27
C GLY A 130 -5.04 10.76 -2.99
N GLY A 131 -4.99 9.44 -3.22
CA GLY A 131 -3.94 8.81 -4.01
C GLY A 131 -3.88 9.36 -5.43
N VAL A 132 -5.00 9.40 -6.15
CA VAL A 132 -5.07 9.95 -7.51
C VAL A 132 -4.67 11.43 -7.53
N LEU A 133 -5.26 12.24 -6.64
CA LEU A 133 -4.98 13.68 -6.55
C LEU A 133 -3.51 13.95 -6.26
N PHE A 134 -2.95 13.35 -5.21
CA PHE A 134 -1.59 13.65 -4.77
C PHE A 134 -0.50 13.05 -5.68
N LEU A 135 -0.78 11.95 -6.39
CA LEU A 135 0.13 11.43 -7.42
C LEU A 135 0.20 12.37 -8.63
N THR A 136 -0.94 12.90 -9.06
CA THR A 136 -1.00 13.86 -10.15
C THR A 136 -0.30 15.17 -9.76
N LEU A 137 -0.64 15.73 -8.58
CA LEU A 137 0.03 16.92 -8.04
C LEU A 137 1.53 16.69 -7.83
N GLY A 138 1.91 15.52 -7.31
CA GLY A 138 3.32 15.17 -7.14
C GLY A 138 4.09 15.17 -8.46
N GLY A 139 3.47 14.65 -9.52
CA GLY A 139 4.06 14.67 -10.87
C GLY A 139 4.23 16.09 -11.43
N THR A 140 3.21 16.95 -11.30
CA THR A 140 3.27 18.35 -11.79
C THR A 140 4.30 19.18 -11.02
N LEU A 141 4.38 19.00 -9.70
CA LEU A 141 5.37 19.67 -8.86
C LEU A 141 6.78 19.15 -9.14
N ALA A 142 6.96 17.84 -9.34
CA ALA A 142 8.25 17.24 -9.66
C ALA A 142 8.82 17.74 -10.99
N GLN A 143 7.97 18.11 -11.95
CA GLN A 143 8.42 18.68 -13.22
C GLN A 143 9.09 20.04 -13.05
N GLN A 144 8.69 20.82 -12.05
CA GLN A 144 9.30 22.12 -11.75
C GLN A 144 10.58 21.94 -10.93
N ASN A 145 10.52 21.15 -9.87
CA ASN A 145 11.66 20.81 -9.03
C ASN A 145 11.35 19.49 -8.27
N TRP A 146 12.32 18.58 -8.24
CA TRP A 146 12.18 17.30 -7.55
C TRP A 146 11.86 17.42 -6.04
N ARG A 147 12.17 18.58 -5.42
CA ARG A 147 11.89 18.88 -4.02
C ARG A 147 10.43 19.25 -3.78
N PHE A 148 9.74 19.85 -4.73
CA PHE A 148 8.40 20.42 -4.51
C PHE A 148 7.32 19.40 -4.13
N PRO A 149 7.31 18.12 -4.62
CA PRO A 149 6.37 17.11 -4.13
C PRO A 149 6.42 16.88 -2.63
N PHE A 150 7.56 17.12 -1.99
CA PHE A 150 7.68 17.02 -0.54
C PHE A 150 6.85 18.10 0.20
N GLY A 151 6.52 19.19 -0.45
CA GLY A 151 5.63 20.23 0.10
C GLY A 151 4.19 19.76 0.31
N ILE A 152 3.76 18.71 -0.40
CA ILE A 152 2.41 18.14 -0.25
C ILE A 152 2.16 17.65 1.19
N TYR A 153 3.19 17.18 1.87
CA TYR A 153 3.06 16.68 3.24
C TYR A 153 2.68 17.78 4.25
N LEU A 154 2.97 19.06 3.95
CA LEU A 154 2.59 20.19 4.79
C LEU A 154 1.07 20.39 4.84
N PHE A 155 0.31 19.87 3.87
CA PHE A 155 -1.17 19.88 3.95
C PHE A 155 -1.70 19.19 5.21
N ALA A 156 -0.93 18.26 5.82
CA ALA A 156 -1.31 17.67 7.09
C ALA A 156 -1.44 18.72 8.22
N TRP A 157 -0.72 19.82 8.15
CA TRP A 157 -0.80 20.89 9.15
C TRP A 157 -2.11 21.69 9.08
N LEU A 158 -2.80 21.68 7.94
CA LEU A 158 -4.14 22.27 7.83
C LEU A 158 -5.17 21.52 8.69
N ILE A 159 -4.91 20.25 8.98
CA ILE A 159 -5.79 19.43 9.82
C ILE A 159 -5.52 19.66 11.31
N VAL A 160 -4.31 20.14 11.70
CA VAL A 160 -3.93 20.35 13.10
C VAL A 160 -4.90 21.26 13.85
N PRO A 161 -5.25 22.48 13.36
CA PRO A 161 -6.23 23.33 14.04
C PRO A 161 -7.62 22.68 14.10
N LEU A 162 -8.03 21.89 13.10
CA LEU A 162 -9.31 21.19 13.13
C LEU A 162 -9.32 20.10 14.22
N ILE A 163 -8.20 19.37 14.40
CA ILE A 163 -8.06 18.40 15.50
C ILE A 163 -8.15 19.10 16.85
N LEU A 164 -7.50 20.25 17.00
CA LEU A 164 -7.48 20.98 18.27
C LEU A 164 -8.86 21.50 18.64
N LEU A 165 -9.58 22.10 17.67
CA LEU A 165 -10.83 22.82 17.92
C LEU A 165 -12.05 21.89 17.94
N PHE A 166 -12.10 20.88 17.08
CA PHE A 166 -13.33 20.11 16.86
C PHE A 166 -13.26 18.65 17.32
N LEU A 167 -12.07 18.07 17.48
CA LEU A 167 -11.97 16.68 17.89
C LEU A 167 -12.06 16.60 19.42
N LEU A 168 -13.06 15.88 19.92
CA LEU A 168 -13.20 15.54 21.34
C LEU A 168 -12.50 14.21 21.61
N GLU A 169 -11.85 14.09 22.77
CA GLU A 169 -11.33 12.78 23.19
C GLU A 169 -12.50 11.89 23.61
N PRO A 170 -12.68 10.68 23.04
CA PRO A 170 -13.75 9.78 23.46
C PRO A 170 -13.62 9.40 24.95
N ILE A 171 -14.74 9.42 25.68
CA ILE A 171 -14.77 8.94 27.07
C ILE A 171 -14.50 7.44 27.06
N ARG A 172 -13.52 6.99 27.81
CA ARG A 172 -13.18 5.58 27.94
C ARG A 172 -14.19 4.88 28.84
N ASP A 173 -15.14 4.20 28.27
CA ASP A 173 -15.72 3.03 28.96
C ASP A 173 -14.66 1.92 28.88
N ARG A 174 -14.04 1.59 30.03
CA ARG A 174 -13.14 0.42 30.09
C ARG A 174 -13.93 -0.77 29.56
N PRO A 175 -13.45 -1.46 28.52
CA PRO A 175 -14.09 -2.69 28.11
C PRO A 175 -14.06 -3.62 29.33
N THR A 176 -15.21 -3.95 29.88
CA THR A 176 -15.34 -5.12 30.72
C THR A 176 -14.87 -6.28 29.86
N ALA A 177 -13.77 -6.90 30.27
CA ALA A 177 -13.24 -8.10 29.64
C ALA A 177 -14.34 -9.18 29.73
N GLN A 178 -15.24 -9.19 28.75
CA GLN A 178 -16.06 -10.34 28.48
C GLN A 178 -15.14 -11.40 27.92
N SER A 179 -14.62 -12.23 28.82
CA SER A 179 -13.99 -13.49 28.46
C SER A 179 -15.07 -14.36 27.82
N SER A 180 -15.25 -14.25 26.51
CA SER A 180 -15.96 -15.26 25.76
C SER A 180 -15.06 -16.49 25.72
N ASN A 181 -15.31 -17.45 26.60
CA ASN A 181 -14.78 -18.82 26.57
C ASN A 181 -15.37 -19.61 25.37
N ALA A 182 -15.47 -19.00 24.21
CA ALA A 182 -15.71 -19.73 22.98
C ALA A 182 -14.39 -20.44 22.63
N VAL A 183 -14.38 -21.74 22.64
CA VAL A 183 -13.30 -22.58 22.11
C VAL A 183 -13.18 -22.22 20.63
N SER A 184 -12.32 -21.26 20.36
CA SER A 184 -12.05 -20.79 18.99
C SER A 184 -11.13 -21.82 18.35
N GLN A 185 -11.66 -22.60 17.41
CA GLN A 185 -10.80 -23.40 16.52
C GLN A 185 -9.87 -22.43 15.78
N SER A 186 -8.57 -22.61 15.94
CA SER A 186 -7.57 -21.82 15.24
C SER A 186 -7.70 -22.07 13.73
N PRO A 187 -7.73 -21.01 12.91
CA PRO A 187 -7.80 -21.18 11.46
C PRO A 187 -6.60 -21.98 10.95
N PRO A 188 -6.74 -22.77 9.87
CA PRO A 188 -5.64 -23.58 9.32
C PRO A 188 -4.44 -22.70 8.98
N ILE A 189 -3.28 -23.01 9.53
CA ILE A 189 -2.04 -22.26 9.32
C ILE A 189 -1.72 -22.16 7.83
N ALA A 190 -2.03 -23.19 7.04
CA ALA A 190 -1.82 -23.20 5.59
C ALA A 190 -2.61 -22.09 4.87
N ILE A 191 -3.87 -21.85 5.25
CA ILE A 191 -4.69 -20.79 4.63
C ILE A 191 -4.18 -19.40 5.04
N LEU A 192 -3.78 -19.23 6.30
CA LEU A 192 -3.16 -17.99 6.75
C LEU A 192 -1.86 -17.70 6.01
N ALA A 193 -1.00 -18.72 5.81
CA ALA A 193 0.23 -18.60 5.06
C ALA A 193 -0.02 -18.22 3.59
N ILE A 194 -1.05 -18.79 2.96
CA ILE A 194 -1.47 -18.42 1.60
C ILE A 194 -1.92 -16.94 1.56
N ILE A 195 -2.81 -16.52 2.44
CA ILE A 195 -3.33 -15.14 2.46
C ILE A 195 -2.19 -14.13 2.67
N TYR A 196 -1.37 -14.32 3.69
CA TYR A 196 -0.27 -13.38 3.99
C TYR A 196 0.83 -13.45 2.93
N GLY A 197 1.21 -14.64 2.45
CA GLY A 197 2.21 -14.84 1.42
C GLY A 197 1.80 -14.20 0.09
N LEU A 198 0.57 -14.45 -0.38
CA LEU A 198 0.04 -13.84 -1.60
C LEU A 198 -0.10 -12.32 -1.45
N THR A 199 -0.48 -11.82 -0.27
CA THR A 199 -0.53 -10.38 -0.01
C THR A 199 0.86 -9.77 -0.11
N THR A 200 1.87 -10.36 0.54
CA THR A 200 3.25 -9.86 0.47
C THR A 200 3.78 -9.87 -0.97
N LEU A 201 3.61 -10.98 -1.68
CA LEU A 201 4.08 -11.13 -3.06
C LEU A 201 3.41 -10.11 -3.99
N SER A 202 2.09 -9.95 -3.90
CA SER A 202 1.37 -9.00 -4.73
C SER A 202 1.74 -7.55 -4.40
N GLN A 203 2.11 -7.24 -3.15
CA GLN A 203 2.59 -5.90 -2.78
C GLN A 203 4.03 -5.64 -3.25
N ILE A 204 4.88 -6.67 -3.29
CA ILE A 204 6.19 -6.59 -3.96
C ILE A 204 5.99 -6.24 -5.43
N ALA A 205 5.10 -6.94 -6.13
CA ALA A 205 4.77 -6.65 -7.50
C ALA A 205 4.15 -5.25 -7.65
N PHE A 206 3.14 -4.89 -6.88
CA PHE A 206 2.47 -3.60 -6.97
C PHE A 206 3.44 -2.42 -6.85
N TYR A 207 4.39 -2.50 -5.94
CA TYR A 207 5.32 -1.40 -5.71
C TYR A 207 6.37 -1.23 -6.81
N LEU A 208 6.48 -2.15 -7.76
CA LEU A 208 7.20 -1.90 -9.01
C LEU A 208 6.63 -0.68 -9.74
N ILE A 209 5.29 -0.46 -9.67
CA ILE A 209 4.66 0.68 -10.34
C ILE A 209 5.15 2.01 -9.74
N PRO A 210 4.94 2.35 -8.45
CA PRO A 210 5.39 3.63 -7.94
C PRO A 210 6.92 3.76 -7.84
N VAL A 211 7.68 2.66 -7.79
CA VAL A 211 9.14 2.69 -7.59
C VAL A 211 9.91 2.69 -8.90
N GLN A 212 9.49 1.91 -9.89
CA GLN A 212 10.28 1.72 -11.12
C GLN A 212 9.64 2.31 -12.37
N LEU A 213 8.32 2.53 -12.38
CA LEU A 213 7.62 3.05 -13.54
C LEU A 213 8.14 4.42 -14.01
N PRO A 214 8.46 5.39 -13.13
CA PRO A 214 9.03 6.67 -13.59
C PRO A 214 10.31 6.48 -14.39
N PHE A 215 11.24 5.65 -13.94
CA PHE A 215 12.47 5.32 -14.67
C PHE A 215 12.20 4.59 -15.98
N PHE A 216 11.22 3.67 -15.97
CA PHE A 216 10.84 2.93 -17.17
C PHE A 216 10.26 3.85 -18.25
N LEU A 217 9.31 4.72 -17.89
CA LEU A 217 8.67 5.64 -18.82
C LEU A 217 9.62 6.73 -19.31
N GLU A 218 10.54 7.20 -18.47
CA GLU A 218 11.59 8.12 -18.87
C GLU A 218 12.52 7.47 -19.93
N GLY A 219 12.94 6.24 -19.70
CA GLY A 219 13.76 5.49 -20.68
C GLY A 219 13.03 5.18 -21.99
N LEU A 220 11.72 4.81 -21.90
CA LEU A 220 10.92 4.37 -23.03
C LEU A 220 10.51 5.52 -23.97
N VAL A 221 9.96 6.61 -23.42
CA VAL A 221 9.32 7.69 -24.18
C VAL A 221 9.78 9.08 -23.75
N LYS A 222 10.84 9.18 -22.95
CA LYS A 222 11.29 10.45 -22.34
C LYS A 222 10.17 11.15 -21.56
N ALA A 223 9.37 10.35 -20.84
CA ALA A 223 8.21 10.86 -20.12
C ALA A 223 8.62 11.88 -19.07
N ALA A 224 7.94 13.01 -19.04
CA ALA A 224 8.08 14.00 -17.99
C ALA A 224 7.55 13.47 -16.64
N PRO A 225 8.00 13.99 -15.51
CA PRO A 225 7.50 13.62 -14.18
C PRO A 225 5.97 13.69 -14.06
N THR A 226 5.33 14.70 -14.68
CA THR A 226 3.86 14.81 -14.75
C THR A 226 3.22 13.58 -15.40
N GLN A 227 3.76 13.12 -16.52
CA GLN A 227 3.25 11.93 -17.22
C GLN A 227 3.40 10.68 -16.35
N SER A 228 4.51 10.50 -15.66
CA SER A 228 4.73 9.38 -14.73
C SER A 228 3.73 9.42 -13.56
N GLY A 229 3.48 10.60 -12.99
CA GLY A 229 2.47 10.80 -11.95
C GLY A 229 1.05 10.46 -12.43
N MET A 230 0.68 10.93 -13.63
CA MET A 230 -0.61 10.63 -14.27
C MET A 230 -0.77 9.13 -14.56
N ALA A 231 0.27 8.44 -15.02
CA ALA A 231 0.24 7.01 -15.28
C ALA A 231 -0.03 6.20 -14.01
N ILE A 232 0.64 6.54 -12.91
CA ILE A 232 0.41 5.88 -11.61
C ILE A 232 -1.00 6.21 -11.07
N ALA A 233 -1.44 7.46 -11.21
CA ALA A 233 -2.79 7.88 -10.85
C ALA A 233 -3.85 7.13 -11.67
N PHE A 234 -3.62 6.91 -12.95
CA PHE A 234 -4.49 6.14 -13.85
C PHE A 234 -4.62 4.68 -13.39
N CYS A 235 -3.51 4.02 -13.08
CA CYS A 235 -3.54 2.68 -12.47
C CYS A 235 -4.35 2.65 -11.17
N THR A 236 -4.16 3.66 -10.31
CA THR A 236 -4.88 3.80 -9.04
C THR A 236 -6.38 4.01 -9.25
N LEU A 237 -6.78 4.75 -10.28
CA LEU A 237 -8.18 4.96 -10.64
C LEU A 237 -8.86 3.64 -11.03
N PHE A 238 -8.23 2.83 -11.91
CA PHE A 238 -8.75 1.52 -12.29
C PHE A 238 -8.79 0.54 -11.11
N SER A 239 -7.82 0.63 -10.21
CA SER A 239 -7.82 -0.13 -8.96
C SER A 239 -9.02 0.25 -8.07
N ALA A 240 -9.28 1.54 -7.90
CA ALA A 240 -10.43 2.02 -7.12
C ALA A 240 -11.76 1.57 -7.75
N ALA A 241 -11.92 1.70 -9.07
CA ALA A 241 -13.10 1.27 -9.80
C ALA A 241 -13.36 -0.25 -9.64
N ALA A 242 -12.32 -1.06 -9.77
CA ALA A 242 -12.41 -2.51 -9.57
C ALA A 242 -12.76 -2.89 -8.13
N SER A 243 -12.20 -2.19 -7.15
CA SER A 243 -12.50 -2.39 -5.73
C SER A 243 -13.98 -2.13 -5.41
N LEU A 244 -14.57 -1.08 -5.98
CA LEU A 244 -16.00 -0.75 -5.80
C LEU A 244 -16.93 -1.83 -6.38
N THR A 245 -16.50 -2.54 -7.42
CA THR A 245 -17.30 -3.60 -8.05
C THR A 245 -17.16 -4.96 -7.34
N TYR A 246 -16.12 -5.15 -6.52
CA TYR A 246 -15.82 -6.42 -5.85
C TYR A 246 -17.02 -7.01 -5.10
N GLY A 247 -17.75 -6.20 -4.33
CA GLY A 247 -18.88 -6.65 -3.52
C GLY A 247 -19.99 -7.31 -4.34
N LYS A 248 -20.25 -6.80 -5.55
CA LYS A 248 -21.26 -7.37 -6.47
C LYS A 248 -20.86 -8.76 -6.98
N PHE A 249 -19.58 -8.92 -7.33
CA PHE A 249 -19.07 -10.21 -7.82
C PHE A 249 -18.89 -11.22 -6.69
N LYS A 250 -18.52 -10.76 -5.46
CA LYS A 250 -18.34 -11.63 -4.29
C LYS A 250 -19.61 -12.40 -3.91
N GLN A 251 -20.80 -11.86 -4.19
CA GLN A 251 -22.06 -12.55 -3.95
C GLN A 251 -22.23 -13.83 -4.78
N ARG A 252 -21.48 -13.97 -5.89
CA ARG A 252 -21.57 -15.09 -6.85
C ARG A 252 -20.31 -15.94 -6.93
N MET A 253 -19.23 -15.53 -6.28
CA MET A 253 -17.92 -16.18 -6.40
C MET A 253 -17.28 -16.41 -5.04
N GLU A 254 -16.61 -17.56 -4.89
CA GLU A 254 -15.81 -17.89 -3.72
C GLU A 254 -14.46 -17.11 -3.72
N PHE A 255 -13.85 -16.95 -2.54
CA PHE A 255 -12.58 -16.22 -2.38
C PHE A 255 -11.47 -16.77 -3.28
N VAL A 256 -11.33 -18.11 -3.33
CA VAL A 256 -10.30 -18.80 -4.14
C VAL A 256 -10.53 -18.59 -5.63
N ALA A 257 -11.78 -18.45 -6.08
CA ALA A 257 -12.10 -18.19 -7.49
C ALA A 257 -11.67 -16.81 -8.00
N PHE A 258 -11.43 -15.85 -7.08
CA PHE A 258 -10.88 -14.55 -7.44
C PHE A 258 -9.37 -14.59 -7.70
N LEU A 259 -8.63 -15.54 -7.12
CA LEU A 259 -7.16 -15.58 -7.25
C LEU A 259 -6.68 -15.67 -8.70
N PRO A 260 -7.20 -16.58 -9.55
CA PRO A 260 -6.86 -16.60 -10.97
C PRO A 260 -7.14 -15.28 -11.68
N ILE A 261 -8.24 -14.61 -11.35
CA ILE A 261 -8.64 -13.34 -11.96
C ILE A 261 -7.68 -12.23 -11.52
N ILE A 262 -7.41 -12.12 -10.23
CA ILE A 262 -6.52 -11.11 -9.64
C ILE A 262 -5.13 -11.22 -10.25
N PHE A 263 -4.52 -12.41 -10.13
CA PHE A 263 -3.15 -12.64 -10.60
C PHE A 263 -3.05 -12.69 -12.12
N GLY A 264 -4.12 -13.12 -12.82
CA GLY A 264 -4.21 -13.09 -14.27
C GLY A 264 -4.24 -11.66 -14.82
N LEU A 265 -5.09 -10.79 -14.26
CA LEU A 265 -5.14 -9.37 -14.64
C LEU A 265 -3.80 -8.67 -14.32
N MET A 266 -3.25 -8.90 -13.14
CA MET A 266 -1.93 -8.35 -12.79
C MET A 266 -0.86 -8.86 -13.76
N GLY A 267 -0.81 -10.17 -14.03
CA GLY A 267 0.18 -10.79 -14.89
C GLY A 267 0.12 -10.25 -16.32
N ILE A 268 -1.07 -10.23 -16.92
CA ILE A 268 -1.29 -9.68 -18.28
C ILE A 268 -0.91 -8.20 -18.32
N GLY A 269 -1.34 -7.41 -17.33
CA GLY A 269 -1.00 -6.00 -17.25
C GLY A 269 0.51 -5.75 -17.19
N TYR A 270 1.24 -6.54 -16.39
CA TYR A 270 2.70 -6.44 -16.26
C TYR A 270 3.43 -6.90 -17.53
N LEU A 271 2.94 -7.94 -18.22
CA LEU A 271 3.46 -8.36 -19.53
C LEU A 271 3.30 -7.24 -20.55
N LEU A 272 2.15 -6.58 -20.60
CA LEU A 272 1.90 -5.47 -21.51
C LEU A 272 2.79 -4.27 -21.18
N ILE A 273 3.01 -3.94 -19.90
CA ILE A 273 3.95 -2.88 -19.50
C ILE A 273 5.37 -3.23 -19.95
N GLY A 274 5.84 -4.45 -19.64
CA GLY A 274 7.21 -4.85 -19.93
C GLY A 274 7.54 -4.91 -21.42
N GLN A 275 6.54 -5.15 -22.28
CA GLN A 275 6.66 -5.22 -23.74
C GLN A 275 6.19 -3.93 -24.43
N SER A 276 5.82 -2.89 -23.68
CA SER A 276 5.34 -1.66 -24.28
C SER A 276 6.43 -0.93 -25.06
N SER A 277 6.08 -0.44 -26.23
CA SER A 277 6.93 0.37 -27.09
C SER A 277 6.51 1.85 -27.12
N ASN A 278 5.37 2.17 -26.52
CA ASN A 278 4.82 3.51 -26.47
C ASN A 278 3.99 3.76 -25.22
N TRP A 279 3.67 5.02 -24.96
CA TRP A 279 2.88 5.47 -23.83
C TRP A 279 1.50 4.80 -23.71
N ALA A 280 0.77 4.68 -24.82
CA ALA A 280 -0.60 4.14 -24.80
C ALA A 280 -0.62 2.67 -24.37
N GLN A 281 0.32 1.86 -24.86
CA GLN A 281 0.46 0.45 -24.45
C GLN A 281 0.77 0.32 -22.97
N ALA A 282 1.67 1.15 -22.44
CA ALA A 282 1.97 1.17 -21.01
C ALA A 282 0.73 1.50 -20.17
N LEU A 283 -0.08 2.49 -20.60
CA LEU A 283 -1.34 2.83 -19.92
C LEU A 283 -2.36 1.69 -19.94
N VAL A 284 -2.51 0.98 -21.07
CA VAL A 284 -3.39 -0.21 -21.15
C VAL A 284 -2.94 -1.28 -20.15
N GLY A 285 -1.64 -1.57 -20.10
CA GLY A 285 -1.07 -2.50 -19.12
C GLY A 285 -1.35 -2.07 -17.68
N LEU A 286 -1.18 -0.78 -17.38
CA LEU A 286 -1.45 -0.20 -16.06
C LEU A 286 -2.93 -0.26 -15.67
N ALA A 287 -3.85 -0.03 -16.61
CA ALA A 287 -5.28 -0.17 -16.36
C ALA A 287 -5.66 -1.61 -15.98
N ILE A 288 -5.17 -2.60 -16.75
CA ILE A 288 -5.43 -4.02 -16.52
C ILE A 288 -4.79 -4.47 -15.19
N ALA A 289 -3.53 -4.12 -14.92
CA ALA A 289 -2.88 -4.41 -13.66
C ALA A 289 -3.64 -3.76 -12.47
N GLY A 290 -4.07 -2.51 -12.64
CA GLY A 290 -4.85 -1.77 -11.65
C GLY A 290 -6.15 -2.49 -11.28
N MET A 291 -6.87 -3.04 -12.24
CA MET A 291 -8.09 -3.81 -11.96
C MET A 291 -7.81 -5.03 -11.08
N GLY A 292 -6.75 -5.80 -11.35
CA GLY A 292 -6.35 -6.93 -10.51
C GLY A 292 -6.00 -6.49 -9.07
N LEU A 293 -5.22 -5.42 -8.94
CA LEU A 293 -4.83 -4.84 -7.65
C LEU A 293 -6.03 -4.35 -6.83
N GLY A 294 -7.04 -3.79 -7.50
CA GLY A 294 -8.25 -3.27 -6.84
C GLY A 294 -9.10 -4.36 -6.20
N ILE A 295 -9.11 -5.56 -6.77
CA ILE A 295 -9.86 -6.72 -6.24
C ILE A 295 -9.08 -7.39 -5.10
N LEU A 296 -7.76 -7.34 -5.11
CA LEU A 296 -6.88 -8.09 -4.22
C LEU A 296 -7.17 -7.83 -2.74
N MET A 297 -7.04 -6.57 -2.30
CA MET A 297 -7.13 -6.26 -0.87
C MET A 297 -8.52 -6.50 -0.27
N PRO A 298 -9.63 -6.12 -0.93
CA PRO A 298 -10.95 -6.52 -0.47
C PRO A 298 -11.09 -8.05 -0.35
N ASN A 299 -10.60 -8.82 -1.34
CA ASN A 299 -10.69 -10.28 -1.30
C ASN A 299 -9.91 -10.87 -0.12
N MET A 300 -8.66 -10.47 0.10
CA MET A 300 -7.83 -10.97 1.20
C MET A 300 -8.41 -10.59 2.57
N THR A 301 -8.89 -9.35 2.73
CA THR A 301 -9.46 -8.85 3.98
C THR A 301 -10.74 -9.60 4.34
N VAL A 302 -11.67 -9.76 3.39
CA VAL A 302 -12.94 -10.44 3.64
C VAL A 302 -12.73 -11.94 3.85
N TRP A 303 -11.85 -12.57 3.06
CA TRP A 303 -11.49 -13.97 3.23
C TRP A 303 -10.90 -14.25 4.61
N LEU A 304 -9.89 -13.46 5.01
CA LEU A 304 -9.28 -13.59 6.34
C LEU A 304 -10.32 -13.40 7.46
N SER A 305 -11.19 -12.39 7.31
CA SER A 305 -12.24 -12.11 8.32
C SER A 305 -13.29 -13.20 8.41
N SER A 306 -13.49 -14.01 7.36
CA SER A 306 -14.47 -15.12 7.36
C SER A 306 -13.96 -16.40 8.01
N ILE A 307 -12.64 -16.56 8.15
CA ILE A 307 -12.03 -17.77 8.73
C ILE A 307 -11.50 -17.58 10.15
N VAL A 308 -11.40 -16.32 10.61
CA VAL A 308 -10.89 -15.99 11.94
C VAL A 308 -12.03 -15.59 12.87
N ALA A 309 -12.07 -16.16 14.07
CA ALA A 309 -13.04 -15.79 15.10
C ALA A 309 -12.96 -14.31 15.47
N ASP A 310 -14.07 -13.73 15.92
CA ASP A 310 -14.19 -12.30 16.25
C ASP A 310 -13.12 -11.81 17.23
N SER A 311 -12.78 -12.65 18.23
CA SER A 311 -11.75 -12.35 19.24
C SER A 311 -10.33 -12.23 18.66
N GLY A 312 -10.03 -12.92 17.57
CA GLY A 312 -8.72 -12.92 16.89
C GLY A 312 -8.64 -12.03 15.66
N ARG A 313 -9.78 -11.53 15.17
CA ARG A 313 -9.87 -10.82 13.88
C ARG A 313 -8.98 -9.58 13.81
N GLY A 314 -8.92 -8.80 14.89
CA GLY A 314 -8.07 -7.61 14.95
C GLY A 314 -6.59 -7.94 14.76
N LYS A 315 -6.10 -8.99 15.44
CA LYS A 315 -4.71 -9.47 15.31
C LYS A 315 -4.43 -9.99 13.90
N ALA A 316 -5.34 -10.74 13.31
CA ALA A 316 -5.19 -11.29 11.97
C ALA A 316 -5.15 -10.18 10.90
N LEU A 317 -6.03 -9.17 10.99
CA LEU A 317 -6.01 -8.01 10.09
C LEU A 317 -4.76 -7.13 10.29
N GLY A 318 -4.26 -7.03 11.52
CA GLY A 318 -2.99 -6.38 11.80
C GLY A 318 -1.81 -7.08 11.11
N LEU A 319 -1.77 -8.42 11.15
CA LEU A 319 -0.78 -9.21 10.41
C LEU A 319 -0.94 -9.07 8.88
N LEU A 320 -2.17 -8.95 8.37
CA LEU A 320 -2.41 -8.69 6.94
C LEU A 320 -1.82 -7.32 6.53
N SER A 321 -2.02 -6.31 7.35
CA SER A 321 -1.41 -4.98 7.13
C SER A 321 0.13 -5.06 7.20
N THR A 322 0.67 -5.84 8.12
CA THR A 322 2.12 -6.11 8.20
C THR A 322 2.63 -6.76 6.92
N ALA A 323 1.97 -7.80 6.42
CA ALA A 323 2.31 -8.47 5.16
C ALA A 323 2.27 -7.50 3.97
N MET A 324 1.25 -6.63 3.93
CA MET A 324 1.11 -5.59 2.92
C MET A 324 2.28 -4.61 2.93
N PHE A 325 2.57 -3.98 4.06
CA PHE A 325 3.62 -2.96 4.14
C PHE A 325 5.03 -3.57 4.03
N LEU A 326 5.23 -4.79 4.53
CA LEU A 326 6.48 -5.52 4.35
C LEU A 326 6.75 -5.80 2.86
N GLY A 327 5.74 -6.22 2.10
CA GLY A 327 5.85 -6.40 0.66
C GLY A 327 6.23 -5.10 -0.06
N GLN A 328 5.62 -3.97 0.34
CA GLN A 328 5.96 -2.65 -0.20
C GLN A 328 7.42 -2.28 0.04
N PHE A 329 7.93 -2.50 1.26
CA PHE A 329 9.32 -2.24 1.61
C PHE A 329 10.29 -3.15 0.85
N LEU A 330 9.98 -4.43 0.75
CA LEU A 330 10.83 -5.43 0.09
C LEU A 330 10.90 -5.25 -1.44
N SER A 331 9.93 -4.56 -2.06
CA SER A 331 9.83 -4.43 -3.50
C SER A 331 11.14 -4.01 -4.18
N PRO A 332 11.77 -2.86 -3.88
CA PRO A 332 13.02 -2.49 -4.53
C PRO A 332 14.18 -3.44 -4.21
N ILE A 333 14.20 -4.04 -3.01
CA ILE A 333 15.29 -4.94 -2.59
C ILE A 333 15.24 -6.24 -3.40
N VAL A 334 14.05 -6.84 -3.53
CA VAL A 334 13.86 -8.11 -4.25
C VAL A 334 13.96 -7.92 -5.75
N THR A 335 13.51 -6.79 -6.29
CA THR A 335 13.45 -6.58 -7.74
C THR A 335 14.68 -5.90 -8.32
N GLN A 336 15.56 -5.29 -7.51
CA GLN A 336 16.79 -4.65 -8.00
C GLN A 336 17.74 -5.62 -8.71
N PRO A 337 18.02 -6.84 -8.20
CA PRO A 337 18.85 -7.83 -8.92
C PRO A 337 18.27 -8.20 -10.28
N LEU A 338 16.95 -8.35 -10.38
CA LEU A 338 16.24 -8.63 -11.61
C LEU A 338 16.33 -7.45 -12.58
N THR A 339 16.18 -6.23 -12.08
CA THR A 339 16.32 -5.02 -12.89
C THR A 339 17.73 -4.86 -13.43
N LYS A 340 18.74 -5.24 -12.67
CA LYS A 340 20.16 -5.22 -13.09
C LYS A 340 20.44 -6.21 -14.21
N SER A 341 19.89 -7.42 -14.15
CA SER A 341 20.14 -8.48 -15.12
C SER A 341 19.29 -8.38 -16.39
N ALA A 342 18.03 -7.96 -16.26
CA ALA A 342 17.04 -8.00 -17.35
C ALA A 342 16.54 -6.60 -17.79
N GLY A 343 17.00 -5.54 -17.14
CA GLY A 343 16.50 -4.18 -17.36
C GLY A 343 15.09 -3.97 -16.78
N LEU A 344 14.59 -2.75 -16.91
CA LEU A 344 13.25 -2.38 -16.36
C LEU A 344 12.12 -3.11 -17.09
N GLY A 345 12.15 -3.18 -18.41
CA GLY A 345 11.15 -3.91 -19.21
C GLY A 345 11.15 -5.40 -18.89
N GLY A 346 12.34 -6.03 -18.79
CA GLY A 346 12.49 -7.42 -18.37
C GLY A 346 11.95 -7.68 -16.97
N THR A 347 12.14 -6.75 -16.03
CA THR A 347 11.60 -6.86 -14.66
C THR A 347 10.07 -6.96 -14.67
N TYR A 348 9.39 -6.10 -15.45
CA TYR A 348 7.93 -6.19 -15.62
C TYR A 348 7.52 -7.49 -16.29
N THR A 349 8.21 -7.90 -17.36
CA THR A 349 7.91 -9.13 -18.10
C THR A 349 8.04 -10.38 -17.21
N TYR A 350 9.15 -10.54 -16.49
CA TYR A 350 9.34 -11.71 -15.62
C TYR A 350 8.36 -11.70 -14.42
N THR A 351 8.08 -10.54 -13.87
CA THR A 351 7.03 -10.41 -12.83
C THR A 351 5.66 -10.78 -13.41
N GLY A 352 5.35 -10.35 -14.61
CA GLY A 352 4.12 -10.70 -15.32
C GLY A 352 3.98 -12.20 -15.57
N ILE A 353 5.07 -12.87 -15.99
CA ILE A 353 5.12 -14.33 -16.16
C ILE A 353 4.85 -15.03 -14.83
N LEU A 354 5.54 -14.62 -13.77
CA LEU A 354 5.36 -15.21 -12.43
C LEU A 354 3.90 -15.10 -11.95
N LEU A 355 3.29 -13.90 -12.06
CA LEU A 355 1.90 -13.68 -11.67
C LEU A 355 0.92 -14.50 -12.51
N THR A 356 1.17 -14.64 -13.82
CA THR A 356 0.36 -15.46 -14.71
C THR A 356 0.47 -16.95 -14.35
N LEU A 357 1.67 -17.43 -14.02
CA LEU A 357 1.86 -18.82 -13.56
C LEU A 357 1.12 -19.08 -12.24
N ILE A 358 1.12 -18.12 -11.31
CA ILE A 358 0.32 -18.18 -10.07
C ILE A 358 -1.18 -18.24 -10.42
N ALA A 359 -1.65 -17.42 -11.35
CA ALA A 359 -3.05 -17.45 -11.78
C ALA A 359 -3.44 -18.83 -12.36
N LEU A 360 -2.62 -19.39 -13.21
CA LEU A 360 -2.82 -20.72 -13.80
C LEU A 360 -2.80 -21.82 -12.73
N SER A 361 -1.87 -21.76 -11.79
CA SER A 361 -1.80 -22.71 -10.68
C SER A 361 -3.09 -22.73 -9.87
N PHE A 362 -3.63 -21.56 -9.51
CA PHE A 362 -4.91 -21.47 -8.80
C PHE A 362 -6.11 -21.85 -9.66
N ALA A 363 -6.06 -21.64 -10.98
CA ALA A 363 -7.12 -22.08 -11.88
C ALA A 363 -7.19 -23.62 -11.94
N VAL A 364 -6.03 -24.30 -11.96
CA VAL A 364 -5.95 -25.77 -11.99
C VAL A 364 -6.23 -26.38 -10.61
N LEU A 365 -5.65 -25.82 -9.55
CA LEU A 365 -5.74 -26.34 -8.17
C LEU A 365 -7.04 -25.88 -7.45
N LYS A 366 -7.91 -25.17 -8.12
CA LYS A 366 -9.15 -24.60 -7.53
C LYS A 366 -9.97 -25.65 -6.77
N SER A 367 -10.11 -26.87 -7.32
CA SER A 367 -10.85 -27.96 -6.68
C SER A 367 -10.18 -28.45 -5.40
N GLN A 368 -8.85 -28.59 -5.40
CA GLN A 368 -8.09 -29.07 -4.24
C GLN A 368 -8.05 -28.04 -3.11
N VAL A 369 -7.81 -26.77 -3.44
CA VAL A 369 -7.84 -25.67 -2.45
C VAL A 369 -9.25 -25.48 -1.89
N ARG A 370 -10.28 -25.71 -2.68
CA ARG A 370 -11.69 -25.66 -2.23
C ARG A 370 -11.98 -26.70 -1.16
N HIS A 371 -11.48 -27.92 -1.27
CA HIS A 371 -11.63 -28.96 -0.24
C HIS A 371 -10.99 -28.54 1.08
N LEU A 372 -9.78 -27.98 1.05
CA LEU A 372 -9.10 -27.48 2.26
C LEU A 372 -9.88 -26.35 2.97
N VAL A 373 -10.63 -25.56 2.22
CA VAL A 373 -11.44 -24.46 2.78
C VAL A 373 -12.79 -24.96 3.28
N HIS A 374 -13.42 -25.94 2.59
CA HIS A 374 -14.77 -26.43 2.91
C HIS A 374 -14.80 -27.32 4.16
N ASP A 375 -13.76 -28.13 4.38
CA ASP A 375 -13.68 -29.01 5.57
C ASP A 375 -13.60 -28.24 6.89
N HIS A 376 -13.35 -26.93 6.85
CA HIS A 376 -13.23 -26.06 8.03
C HIS A 376 -14.33 -24.99 8.16
N THR A 377 -15.27 -24.91 7.22
CA THR A 377 -16.40 -23.96 7.28
C THR A 377 -17.74 -24.60 7.62
N ILE A 378 -17.78 -25.93 7.78
CA ILE A 378 -18.99 -26.68 8.19
C ILE A 378 -18.72 -27.26 9.57
N HIS A 379 -18.88 -26.43 10.59
CA HIS A 379 -19.29 -26.85 11.95
C HIS A 379 -19.68 -25.62 12.74
#